data_f006c6b11c85a0f92c613eaccdfc5f2f
#
_entry.id   f006c6b11c85a0f92c613eaccdfc5f2f
#
_cell.length_a   1.000
_cell.length_b   1.000
_cell.length_c   1.000
_cell.angle_alpha   90.00
_cell.angle_beta   90.00
_cell.angle_gamma   90.00
#
_symmetry.space_group_name_H-M   'P 1'
#
loop_
_entity.id
_entity.type
_entity.pdbx_description
1 polymer ?
#
loop_
_entity_poly.entity_id
_entity_poly.type
_entity_poly.pdbx_seq_one_letter_code
_entity_poly.pdbx_strand_id
1 'polypeptide(L)'
;HPGDGIRGPRRVIAVDTNLLVYAHREDSPWHDAAATRIRELAEHRAPWAIPWPCVHEFLAIVTHPRIFAPPSPLEVALDQVEAWLAAPSLVLLAEAEGYWSGLRAALVEGRIAGPLVHDARVAALCQLHGVRELWTADRDFSRFPGLVARNPLVAG
;
A
#
# COMPACT_ATOMS: atom_id res chain seq x y z
N HIS A 1 -2.88 17.15 -24.31
CA HIS A 1 -4.29 17.53 -24.27
C HIS A 1 -4.48 18.83 -23.49
N PRO A 2 -5.17 19.82 -24.06
CA PRO A 2 -5.34 21.11 -23.37
C PRO A 2 -6.01 20.98 -22.00
N GLY A 3 -6.95 20.06 -21.86
CA GLY A 3 -7.60 19.80 -20.58
C GLY A 3 -6.68 19.20 -19.54
N ASP A 4 -5.66 18.49 -19.96
CA ASP A 4 -4.72 17.86 -19.05
C ASP A 4 -3.80 18.90 -18.42
N GLY A 5 -3.47 19.94 -19.17
CA GLY A 5 -2.60 21.00 -18.66
C GLY A 5 -3.20 21.83 -17.54
N ILE A 6 -4.51 21.81 -17.39
CA ILE A 6 -5.20 22.57 -16.34
C ILE A 6 -5.70 21.69 -15.21
N ARG A 7 -5.50 20.38 -15.32
CA ARG A 7 -5.83 19.46 -14.23
C ARG A 7 -4.74 19.53 -13.18
N GLY A 8 -5.15 19.42 -11.94
CA GLY A 8 -4.19 19.23 -10.86
C GLY A 8 -3.46 17.90 -11.00
N PRO A 9 -2.42 17.68 -10.17
CA PRO A 9 -1.71 16.41 -10.17
C PRO A 9 -2.68 15.26 -9.99
N ARG A 10 -2.45 14.17 -10.72
CA ARG A 10 -3.26 12.97 -10.57
C ARG A 10 -3.11 12.42 -9.17
N ARG A 11 -4.23 12.09 -8.57
CA ARG A 11 -4.21 11.41 -7.27
C ARG A 11 -3.84 9.97 -7.51
N VAL A 12 -2.68 9.57 -7.00
CA VAL A 12 -2.26 8.18 -6.97
C VAL A 12 -2.46 7.69 -5.55
N ILE A 13 -3.19 6.61 -5.41
CA ILE A 13 -3.44 5.99 -4.12
C ILE A 13 -2.51 4.79 -4.01
N ALA A 14 -1.72 4.74 -2.94
CA ALA A 14 -0.95 3.56 -2.60
C ALA A 14 -1.72 2.73 -1.57
N VAL A 15 -1.53 1.42 -1.62
CA VAL A 15 -2.23 0.48 -0.74
C VAL A 15 -1.23 -0.21 0.17
N ASP A 16 -1.48 -0.15 1.47
CA ASP A 16 -0.64 -0.76 2.49
C ASP A 16 -0.97 -2.26 2.65
N THR A 17 -0.06 -2.97 3.28
CA THR A 17 -0.11 -4.42 3.48
C THR A 17 -1.42 -4.91 4.09
N ASN A 18 -1.92 -4.24 5.12
CA ASN A 18 -3.12 -4.72 5.82
C ASN A 18 -4.33 -4.80 4.90
N LEU A 19 -4.51 -3.84 4.00
CA LEU A 19 -5.62 -3.88 3.06
C LEU A 19 -5.46 -5.00 2.04
N LEU A 20 -4.23 -5.28 1.62
CA LEU A 20 -3.93 -6.40 0.73
C LEU A 20 -4.27 -7.73 1.39
N VAL A 21 -3.92 -7.88 2.66
CA VAL A 21 -4.24 -9.09 3.44
C VAL A 21 -5.74 -9.26 3.54
N TYR A 22 -6.48 -8.21 3.90
CA TYR A 22 -7.93 -8.28 4.02
C TYR A 22 -8.59 -8.62 2.69
N ALA A 23 -8.11 -8.04 1.60
CA ALA A 23 -8.67 -8.29 0.28
C ALA A 23 -8.46 -9.73 -0.19
N HIS A 24 -7.44 -10.39 0.32
CA HIS A 24 -7.10 -11.76 -0.04
C HIS A 24 -7.78 -12.79 0.86
N ARG A 25 -7.77 -12.56 2.18
CA ARG A 25 -8.26 -13.54 3.17
C ARG A 25 -9.77 -13.44 3.33
N GLU A 26 -10.48 -14.47 2.88
CA GLU A 26 -11.93 -14.53 2.98
C GLU A 26 -12.43 -14.63 4.43
N ASP A 27 -11.56 -15.08 5.34
CA ASP A 27 -11.89 -15.16 6.77
C ASP A 27 -11.70 -13.82 7.51
N SER A 28 -11.26 -12.78 6.81
CA SER A 28 -11.19 -11.45 7.41
C SER A 28 -12.58 -10.81 7.44
N PRO A 29 -12.97 -10.18 8.57
CA PRO A 29 -14.24 -9.43 8.61
C PRO A 29 -14.25 -8.23 7.65
N TRP A 30 -13.08 -7.80 7.17
CA TRP A 30 -12.92 -6.67 6.25
C TRP A 30 -12.77 -7.12 4.79
N HIS A 31 -12.89 -8.43 4.53
CA HIS A 31 -12.61 -8.99 3.21
C HIS A 31 -13.42 -8.32 2.09
N ASP A 32 -14.73 -8.30 2.23
CA ASP A 32 -15.60 -7.80 1.15
C ASP A 32 -15.33 -6.33 0.86
N ALA A 33 -15.18 -5.51 1.91
CA ALA A 33 -14.91 -4.08 1.74
C ALA A 33 -13.54 -3.85 1.11
N ALA A 34 -12.51 -4.53 1.57
CA ALA A 34 -11.15 -4.36 1.03
C ALA A 34 -11.06 -4.87 -0.41
N ALA A 35 -11.62 -6.04 -0.69
CA ALA A 35 -11.61 -6.61 -2.04
C ALA A 35 -12.33 -5.69 -3.04
N THR A 36 -13.46 -5.12 -2.64
CA THR A 36 -14.22 -4.19 -3.47
C THR A 36 -13.41 -2.93 -3.76
N ARG A 37 -12.78 -2.35 -2.74
CA ARG A 37 -12.00 -1.13 -2.91
C ARG A 37 -10.80 -1.33 -3.83
N ILE A 38 -10.08 -2.45 -3.67
CA ILE A 38 -8.93 -2.73 -4.53
C ILE A 38 -9.38 -3.03 -5.95
N ARG A 39 -10.49 -3.75 -6.12
CA ARG A 39 -11.05 -4.00 -7.45
C ARG A 39 -11.40 -2.69 -8.16
N GLU A 40 -12.00 -1.75 -7.45
CA GLU A 40 -12.32 -0.45 -8.00
C GLU A 40 -11.06 0.28 -8.49
N LEU A 41 -9.97 0.24 -7.70
CA LEU A 41 -8.70 0.81 -8.13
C LEU A 41 -8.17 0.13 -9.39
N ALA A 42 -8.21 -1.20 -9.42
CA ALA A 42 -7.67 -1.98 -10.53
C ALA A 42 -8.45 -1.77 -11.84
N GLU A 43 -9.75 -1.53 -11.74
CA GLU A 43 -10.61 -1.31 -12.89
C GLU A 43 -10.61 0.13 -13.38
N HIS A 44 -10.11 1.06 -12.58
CA HIS A 44 -10.01 2.46 -12.95
C HIS A 44 -8.81 2.73 -13.84
N ARG A 45 -8.90 3.79 -14.65
CA ARG A 45 -7.78 4.22 -15.52
C ARG A 45 -6.70 4.94 -14.73
N ALA A 46 -7.07 5.58 -13.62
CA ALA A 46 -6.10 6.28 -12.81
C ALA A 46 -5.09 5.30 -12.21
N PRO A 47 -3.80 5.67 -12.18
CA PRO A 47 -2.80 4.79 -11.58
C PRO A 47 -3.01 4.66 -10.08
N TRP A 48 -2.75 3.48 -9.57
CA TRP A 48 -2.67 3.18 -8.15
C TRP A 48 -1.38 2.44 -7.89
N ALA A 49 -0.97 2.34 -6.65
CA ALA A 49 0.37 1.84 -6.36
C ALA A 49 0.39 0.86 -5.20
N ILE A 50 1.35 -0.05 -5.25
CA ILE A 50 1.71 -0.90 -4.12
C ILE A 50 3.21 -0.73 -3.91
N PRO A 51 3.65 -0.30 -2.71
CA PRO A 51 5.07 -0.33 -2.39
C PRO A 51 5.57 -1.78 -2.34
N TRP A 52 6.72 -2.05 -2.94
CA TRP A 52 7.28 -3.41 -2.95
C TRP A 52 7.37 -4.04 -1.56
N PRO A 53 7.75 -3.33 -0.49
CA PRO A 53 7.74 -3.92 0.85
C PRO A 53 6.39 -4.50 1.25
N CYS A 54 5.29 -3.89 0.79
CA CYS A 54 3.95 -4.37 1.10
C CYS A 54 3.64 -5.71 0.42
N VAL A 55 4.20 -5.94 -0.77
CA VAL A 55 4.09 -7.25 -1.43
C VAL A 55 4.81 -8.31 -0.60
N HIS A 56 6.03 -8.01 -0.14
CA HIS A 56 6.81 -8.94 0.67
C HIS A 56 6.09 -9.26 1.98
N GLU A 57 5.60 -8.23 2.67
CA GLU A 57 4.87 -8.44 3.92
C GLU A 57 3.57 -9.21 3.71
N PHE A 58 2.85 -8.90 2.64
CA PHE A 58 1.64 -9.64 2.29
C PHE A 58 1.93 -11.14 2.20
N LEU A 59 2.94 -11.51 1.41
CA LEU A 59 3.32 -12.91 1.24
C LEU A 59 3.72 -13.56 2.57
N ALA A 60 4.50 -12.83 3.38
CA ALA A 60 4.94 -13.34 4.68
C ALA A 60 3.77 -13.57 5.65
N ILE A 61 2.80 -12.67 5.63
CA ILE A 61 1.67 -12.72 6.58
C ILE A 61 0.66 -13.81 6.19
N VAL A 62 0.21 -13.83 4.93
CA VAL A 62 -0.87 -14.75 4.55
C VAL A 62 -0.43 -16.20 4.51
N THR A 63 0.86 -16.47 4.37
CA THR A 63 1.40 -17.82 4.40
C THR A 63 1.86 -18.25 5.79
N HIS A 64 1.71 -17.39 6.80
CA HIS A 64 2.22 -17.65 8.15
C HIS A 64 1.23 -18.50 8.95
N PRO A 65 1.61 -19.74 9.35
CA PRO A 65 0.69 -20.65 10.04
C PRO A 65 0.31 -20.21 11.44
N ARG A 66 1.05 -19.29 12.03
CA ARG A 66 0.71 -18.74 13.36
C ARG A 66 -0.26 -17.56 13.29
N ILE A 67 -0.36 -16.96 12.11
CA ILE A 67 -1.28 -15.82 11.91
C ILE A 67 -2.61 -16.32 11.38
N PHE A 68 -2.58 -17.24 10.44
CA PHE A 68 -3.79 -17.80 9.84
C PHE A 68 -3.80 -19.32 9.96
N ALA A 69 -4.98 -19.87 10.28
CA ALA A 69 -5.21 -21.30 10.40
C ALA A 69 -6.48 -21.69 9.61
N PRO A 70 -6.34 -22.24 8.40
CA PRO A 70 -5.08 -22.53 7.71
C PRO A 70 -4.47 -21.29 7.04
N PRO A 71 -3.15 -21.25 6.88
CA PRO A 71 -2.52 -20.19 6.10
C PRO A 71 -2.83 -20.38 4.62
N SER A 72 -2.68 -19.30 3.85
CA SER A 72 -2.78 -19.44 2.39
C SER A 72 -1.64 -20.29 1.88
N PRO A 73 -1.89 -21.27 1.00
CA PRO A 73 -0.81 -21.96 0.31
C PRO A 73 0.02 -20.93 -0.47
N LEU A 74 1.33 -21.15 -0.54
CA LEU A 74 2.22 -20.23 -1.23
C LEU A 74 1.76 -19.92 -2.65
N GLU A 75 1.38 -20.94 -3.40
CA GLU A 75 0.94 -20.78 -4.78
C GLU A 75 -0.30 -19.89 -4.90
N VAL A 76 -1.22 -20.03 -3.97
CA VAL A 76 -2.43 -19.20 -3.93
C VAL A 76 -2.07 -17.75 -3.63
N ALA A 77 -1.15 -17.52 -2.71
CA ALA A 77 -0.68 -16.16 -2.39
C ALA A 77 0.05 -15.53 -3.58
N LEU A 78 0.88 -16.31 -4.28
CA LEU A 78 1.58 -15.84 -5.48
C LEU A 78 0.61 -15.52 -6.61
N ASP A 79 -0.41 -16.34 -6.82
CA ASP A 79 -1.45 -16.09 -7.81
C ASP A 79 -2.18 -14.78 -7.52
N GLN A 80 -2.40 -14.48 -6.25
CA GLN A 80 -3.02 -13.22 -5.86
C GLN A 80 -2.16 -12.02 -6.23
N VAL A 81 -0.87 -12.10 -5.96
CA VAL A 81 0.08 -11.03 -6.34
C VAL A 81 0.08 -10.87 -7.86
N GLU A 82 0.15 -11.96 -8.59
CA GLU A 82 0.14 -11.90 -10.06
C GLU A 82 -1.15 -11.29 -10.60
N ALA A 83 -2.28 -11.55 -9.95
CA ALA A 83 -3.55 -10.93 -10.34
C ALA A 83 -3.51 -9.41 -10.17
N TRP A 84 -2.93 -8.92 -9.07
CA TRP A 84 -2.75 -7.48 -8.90
C TRP A 84 -1.78 -6.92 -9.94
N LEU A 85 -0.67 -7.61 -10.19
CA LEU A 85 0.33 -7.19 -11.18
C LEU A 85 -0.23 -7.14 -12.61
N ALA A 86 -1.24 -7.92 -12.87
CA ALA A 86 -1.90 -7.93 -14.18
C ALA A 86 -2.79 -6.70 -14.42
N ALA A 87 -3.13 -5.95 -13.37
CA ALA A 87 -3.93 -4.73 -13.51
C ALA A 87 -3.11 -3.67 -14.25
N PRO A 88 -3.58 -3.16 -15.40
CA PRO A 88 -2.77 -2.21 -16.19
C PRO A 88 -2.51 -0.89 -15.48
N SER A 89 -3.33 -0.52 -14.52
CA SER A 89 -3.20 0.73 -13.79
C SER A 89 -2.27 0.64 -12.57
N LEU A 90 -1.79 -0.55 -12.22
CA LEU A 90 -0.92 -0.71 -11.05
C LEU A 90 0.51 -0.22 -11.33
N VAL A 91 1.05 0.52 -10.37
CA VAL A 91 2.45 0.93 -10.34
C VAL A 91 3.08 0.39 -9.06
N LEU A 92 4.24 -0.26 -9.18
CA LEU A 92 4.97 -0.73 -8.02
C LEU A 92 6.01 0.30 -7.62
N LEU A 93 6.02 0.65 -6.33
CA LEU A 93 6.96 1.64 -5.82
C LEU A 93 8.22 0.96 -5.33
N ALA A 94 9.32 1.23 -6.02
CA ALA A 94 10.62 0.66 -5.70
C ALA A 94 11.59 1.75 -5.24
N GLU A 95 12.64 1.33 -4.56
CA GLU A 95 13.74 2.19 -4.18
C GLU A 95 14.44 2.71 -5.44
N ALA A 96 14.84 3.98 -5.39
CA ALA A 96 15.50 4.64 -6.49
C ALA A 96 16.41 5.73 -5.93
N GLU A 97 17.05 6.50 -6.80
CA GLU A 97 17.90 7.61 -6.36
C GLU A 97 17.10 8.57 -5.47
N GLY A 98 17.70 8.97 -4.36
CA GLY A 98 17.07 9.86 -3.40
C GLY A 98 16.33 9.11 -2.28
N TYR A 99 16.20 7.79 -2.37
CA TYR A 99 15.46 7.02 -1.37
C TYR A 99 16.07 7.14 0.02
N TRP A 100 17.40 7.01 0.14
CA TRP A 100 18.05 7.09 1.45
C TRP A 100 17.81 8.44 2.12
N SER A 101 17.97 9.54 1.38
CA SER A 101 17.71 10.88 1.92
C SER A 101 16.27 11.02 2.42
N GLY A 102 15.32 10.51 1.66
CA GLY A 102 13.90 10.54 2.03
C GLY A 102 13.63 9.70 3.25
N LEU A 103 14.17 8.49 3.31
CA LEU A 103 14.01 7.61 4.47
C LEU A 103 14.62 8.24 5.72
N ARG A 104 15.83 8.76 5.60
CA ARG A 104 16.51 9.41 6.71
C ARG A 104 15.69 10.58 7.25
N ALA A 105 15.19 11.41 6.37
CA ALA A 105 14.35 12.53 6.76
C ALA A 105 13.07 12.08 7.49
N ALA A 106 12.40 11.05 6.95
CA ALA A 106 11.19 10.52 7.59
C ALA A 106 11.46 9.98 8.99
N LEU A 107 12.59 9.27 9.15
CA LEU A 107 12.96 8.72 10.45
C LEU A 107 13.26 9.81 11.46
N VAL A 108 14.00 10.84 11.05
CA VAL A 108 14.38 11.95 11.94
C VAL A 108 13.17 12.80 12.31
N GLU A 109 12.39 13.22 11.32
CA GLU A 109 11.22 14.07 11.55
C GLU A 109 10.14 13.37 12.37
N GLY A 110 9.91 12.09 12.10
CA GLY A 110 8.90 11.30 12.80
C GLY A 110 9.40 10.77 14.16
N ARG A 111 10.67 10.95 14.46
CA ARG A 111 11.30 10.36 15.67
C ARG A 111 11.05 8.86 15.74
N ILE A 112 11.35 8.18 14.65
CA ILE A 112 11.01 6.78 14.46
C ILE A 112 12.11 5.89 15.00
N ALA A 113 11.72 4.83 15.70
CA ALA A 113 12.62 3.80 16.16
C ALA A 113 11.93 2.44 16.19
N GLY A 114 12.73 1.37 16.15
CA GLY A 114 12.22 0.02 16.24
C GLY A 114 11.33 -0.37 15.06
N PRO A 115 10.24 -1.11 15.30
CA PRO A 115 9.41 -1.63 14.22
C PRO A 115 8.76 -0.58 13.32
N LEU A 116 8.61 0.66 13.82
CA LEU A 116 8.05 1.75 13.03
C LEU A 116 8.94 2.15 11.85
N VAL A 117 10.19 1.69 11.81
CA VAL A 117 11.06 1.87 10.65
C VAL A 117 10.42 1.28 9.39
N HIS A 118 9.68 0.19 9.53
CA HIS A 118 8.98 -0.41 8.38
C HIS A 118 7.89 0.50 7.82
N ASP A 119 7.19 1.24 8.68
CA ASP A 119 6.20 2.22 8.24
C ASP A 119 6.87 3.41 7.56
N ALA A 120 8.00 3.86 8.12
CA ALA A 120 8.80 4.92 7.50
C ALA A 120 9.28 4.53 6.10
N ARG A 121 9.62 3.27 5.90
CA ARG A 121 10.02 2.73 4.60
C ARG A 121 8.89 2.87 3.57
N VAL A 122 7.68 2.51 3.94
CA VAL A 122 6.51 2.68 3.07
C VAL A 122 6.25 4.15 2.78
N ALA A 123 6.27 4.99 3.81
CA ALA A 123 6.08 6.44 3.65
C ALA A 123 7.15 7.06 2.75
N ALA A 124 8.40 6.66 2.91
CA ALA A 124 9.51 7.16 2.10
C ALA A 124 9.35 6.78 0.62
N LEU A 125 8.88 5.57 0.33
CA LEU A 125 8.61 5.16 -1.05
C LEU A 125 7.46 5.96 -1.65
N CYS A 126 6.41 6.18 -0.91
CA CYS A 126 5.31 7.03 -1.38
C CYS A 126 5.80 8.43 -1.71
N GLN A 127 6.54 9.05 -0.80
CA GLN A 127 7.06 10.40 -0.98
C GLN A 127 8.04 10.51 -2.15
N LEU A 128 8.92 9.51 -2.31
CA LEU A 128 9.88 9.46 -3.39
C LEU A 128 9.19 9.49 -4.76
N HIS A 129 8.06 8.81 -4.89
CA HIS A 129 7.32 8.71 -6.14
C HIS A 129 6.15 9.69 -6.25
N GLY A 130 6.08 10.66 -5.34
CA GLY A 130 5.03 11.69 -5.40
C GLY A 130 3.65 11.20 -5.03
N VAL A 131 3.53 10.06 -4.36
CA VAL A 131 2.26 9.54 -3.89
C VAL A 131 1.91 10.17 -2.55
N ARG A 132 0.76 10.85 -2.47
CA ARG A 132 0.37 11.61 -1.28
C ARG A 132 -0.70 10.94 -0.44
N GLU A 133 -1.37 9.94 -0.97
CA GLU A 133 -2.45 9.24 -0.25
C GLU A 133 -2.11 7.75 -0.12
N LEU A 134 -2.15 7.26 1.12
CA LEU A 134 -1.93 5.85 1.43
C LEU A 134 -3.19 5.29 2.07
N TRP A 135 -3.74 4.23 1.49
CA TRP A 135 -4.81 3.48 2.11
C TRP A 135 -4.23 2.48 3.09
N THR A 136 -4.57 2.66 4.34
CA THR A 136 -4.07 1.82 5.43
C THR A 136 -5.07 1.80 6.59
N ALA A 137 -5.09 0.70 7.31
CA ALA A 137 -5.82 0.59 8.57
C ALA A 137 -4.93 0.96 9.77
N ASP A 138 -3.66 1.28 9.53
CA ASP A 138 -2.68 1.59 10.57
C ASP A 138 -2.62 3.09 10.85
N ARG A 139 -2.86 3.47 12.11
CA ARG A 139 -2.85 4.88 12.54
C ARG A 139 -1.46 5.46 12.68
N ASP A 140 -0.41 4.62 12.72
CA ASP A 140 0.96 5.09 12.90
C ASP A 140 1.47 5.95 11.76
N PHE A 141 0.82 5.89 10.59
CA PHE A 141 1.18 6.71 9.45
C PHE A 141 0.90 8.21 9.64
N SER A 142 0.18 8.59 10.70
CA SER A 142 -0.01 10.01 11.03
C SER A 142 1.30 10.73 11.38
N ARG A 143 2.36 9.98 11.64
CA ARG A 143 3.70 10.53 11.94
C ARG A 143 4.45 11.07 10.73
N PHE A 144 3.93 10.85 9.53
CA PHE A 144 4.62 11.24 8.29
C PHE A 144 3.89 12.40 7.63
N PRO A 145 4.34 13.65 7.87
CA PRO A 145 3.72 14.81 7.22
C PRO A 145 3.89 14.73 5.71
N GLY A 146 2.90 15.19 4.98
CA GLY A 146 2.89 15.10 3.53
C GLY A 146 2.31 13.82 2.97
N LEU A 147 2.04 12.83 3.83
CA LEU A 147 1.34 11.60 3.44
C LEU A 147 -0.02 11.57 4.14
N VAL A 148 -1.08 11.52 3.37
CA VAL A 148 -2.43 11.40 3.90
C VAL A 148 -2.75 9.91 4.04
N ALA A 149 -2.81 9.45 5.29
CA ALA A 149 -3.20 8.08 5.57
C ALA A 149 -4.71 8.02 5.73
N ARG A 150 -5.34 7.08 5.04
CA ARG A 150 -6.78 6.97 5.01
C ARG A 150 -7.20 5.51 5.09
N ASN A 151 -8.16 5.23 5.96
CA ASN A 151 -8.75 3.90 6.02
C ASN A 151 -10.04 3.88 5.20
N PRO A 152 -10.04 3.29 3.99
CA PRO A 152 -11.21 3.30 3.13
C PRO A 152 -12.30 2.32 3.56
N LEU A 153 -12.02 1.51 4.58
CA LEU A 153 -12.95 0.48 5.07
C LEU A 153 -13.96 1.03 6.06
N VAL A 154 -13.71 2.20 6.61
CA VAL A 154 -14.61 2.85 7.57
C VAL A 154 -15.31 4.02 6.91
N ALA A 155 -16.57 4.21 7.30
CA ALA A 155 -17.36 5.32 6.81
C ALA A 155 -16.86 6.65 7.42
N GLY A 156 -16.84 7.68 6.63
CA GLY A 156 -16.47 9.00 7.16
C GLY A 156 -15.44 9.71 6.39
#